data_183672d7c01b8053beb897409592fbe0
#
_entry.id   183672d7c01b8053beb897409592fbe0
#
_cell.length_a   1.000
_cell.length_b   1.000
_cell.length_c   1.000
_cell.angle_alpha   90.00
_cell.angle_beta   90.00
_cell.angle_gamma   90.00
#
_symmetry.space_group_name_H-M   'P 1'
#
loop_
_entity.id
_entity.type
_entity.pdbx_description
1 polymer ?
#
loop_
_entity_poly.entity_id
_entity_poly.type
_entity_poly.pdbx_seq_one_letter_code
_entity_poly.pdbx_strand_id
1 'polypeptide(L)'
;TIEEGGQCLVFVSSRRNAEGFAKKAAGALKAGSPDSKALAQELRRLRDRDEGNVLADCVERGAAFHHAGLIRQERTIIEEGFRNGYIEVIAATPTLAAGLNLPARRVIIRDYNRFASGLGMVPIPVGEYHQMAGRAGRPHLDPYGEAVLLAKDAPSVERLFETFIDAEAERVDSQCVDDASLCAHILSLIATGFAHDQEALSSFMERT
;
A
#
# COMPACT_ATOMS: atom_id res chain seq x y z
N THR A 1 0.44 -7.78 18.82
CA THR A 1 -0.07 -8.31 17.54
C THR A 1 0.76 -9.52 17.10
N ILE A 2 2.05 -9.34 16.84
CA ILE A 2 2.92 -10.44 16.35
C ILE A 2 3.03 -11.57 17.38
N GLU A 3 3.29 -11.27 18.64
CA GLU A 3 3.39 -12.26 19.73
C GLU A 3 2.11 -13.09 19.95
N GLU A 4 0.99 -12.57 19.49
CA GLU A 4 -0.33 -13.23 19.52
C GLU A 4 -0.68 -13.91 18.19
N GLY A 5 0.28 -14.06 17.27
CA GLY A 5 0.12 -14.69 15.97
C GLY A 5 -0.61 -13.85 14.91
N GLY A 6 -0.80 -12.54 15.17
CA GLY A 6 -1.39 -11.62 14.19
C GLY A 6 -0.34 -11.03 13.27
N GLN A 7 -0.75 -10.59 12.08
CA GLN A 7 0.10 -9.91 11.10
C GLN A 7 -0.11 -8.40 11.13
N CYS A 8 0.90 -7.65 10.69
CA CYS A 8 0.89 -6.19 10.68
C CYS A 8 1.21 -5.63 9.28
N LEU A 9 0.41 -4.68 8.82
CA LEU A 9 0.65 -3.91 7.62
C LEU A 9 0.93 -2.45 8.00
N VAL A 10 2.05 -1.89 7.54
CA VAL A 10 2.48 -0.54 7.90
C VAL A 10 2.57 0.33 6.66
N PHE A 11 1.76 1.36 6.59
CA PHE A 11 1.77 2.32 5.49
C PHE A 11 2.72 3.49 5.76
N VAL A 12 3.55 3.78 4.78
CA VAL A 12 4.59 4.81 4.81
C VAL A 12 4.61 5.62 3.51
N SER A 13 5.08 6.85 3.57
CA SER A 13 4.98 7.82 2.47
C SER A 13 5.91 7.58 1.28
N SER A 14 6.95 6.76 1.40
CA SER A 14 7.95 6.59 0.34
C SER A 14 8.55 5.18 0.32
N ARG A 15 9.11 4.80 -0.85
CA ARG A 15 9.86 3.54 -1.03
C ARG A 15 10.99 3.40 -0.02
N ARG A 16 11.80 4.46 0.15
CA ARG A 16 12.90 4.49 1.11
C ARG A 16 12.42 4.26 2.55
N ASN A 17 11.28 4.83 2.91
CA ASN A 17 10.67 4.62 4.22
C ASN A 17 10.17 3.18 4.38
N ALA A 18 9.63 2.56 3.34
CA ALA A 18 9.19 1.16 3.37
C ALA A 18 10.37 0.21 3.60
N GLU A 19 11.45 0.37 2.82
CA GLU A 19 12.69 -0.41 3.00
C GLU A 19 13.31 -0.21 4.38
N GLY A 20 13.41 1.06 4.83
CA GLY A 20 13.99 1.39 6.14
C GLY A 20 13.16 0.85 7.30
N PHE A 21 11.82 0.87 7.19
CA PHE A 21 10.95 0.28 8.22
C PHE A 21 11.04 -1.24 8.24
N ALA A 22 11.03 -1.90 7.08
CA ALA A 22 11.14 -3.35 6.99
C ALA A 22 12.45 -3.85 7.60
N LYS A 23 13.58 -3.18 7.35
CA LYS A 23 14.88 -3.48 8.01
C LYS A 23 14.79 -3.39 9.53
N LYS A 24 14.16 -2.34 10.07
CA LYS A 24 13.97 -2.17 11.51
C LYS A 24 13.06 -3.25 12.09
N ALA A 25 11.96 -3.57 11.39
CA ALA A 25 11.05 -4.63 11.78
C ALA A 25 11.76 -5.98 11.80
N ALA A 26 12.50 -6.32 10.75
CA ALA A 26 13.31 -7.54 10.67
C ALA A 26 14.30 -7.65 11.82
N GLY A 27 14.91 -6.53 12.25
CA GLY A 27 15.81 -6.49 13.42
C GLY A 27 15.11 -6.71 14.75
N ALA A 28 13.83 -6.38 14.86
CA ALA A 28 13.05 -6.51 16.09
C ALA A 28 12.30 -7.85 16.20
N LEU A 29 12.02 -8.49 15.06
CA LEU A 29 11.36 -9.81 15.03
C LEU A 29 12.31 -10.91 15.50
N LYS A 30 11.74 -11.99 16.04
CA LYS A 30 12.45 -13.24 16.34
C LYS A 30 12.98 -13.85 15.02
N ALA A 31 13.83 -14.87 15.14
CA ALA A 31 14.31 -15.59 13.95
C ALA A 31 13.14 -16.10 13.10
N GLY A 32 13.19 -15.85 11.80
CA GLY A 32 12.14 -16.25 10.87
C GLY A 32 11.94 -17.77 10.80
N SER A 33 10.77 -18.17 10.34
CA SER A 33 10.37 -19.57 10.15
C SER A 33 11.20 -20.26 9.05
N PRO A 34 11.18 -21.60 8.94
CA PRO A 34 11.74 -22.30 7.79
C PRO A 34 11.17 -21.82 6.47
N ASP A 35 9.85 -21.51 6.43
CA ASP A 35 9.14 -21.05 5.24
C ASP A 35 9.61 -19.65 4.84
N SER A 36 9.76 -18.71 5.78
CA SER A 36 10.30 -17.39 5.46
C SER A 36 11.74 -17.45 4.93
N LYS A 37 12.55 -18.38 5.41
CA LYS A 37 13.90 -18.64 4.87
C LYS A 37 13.86 -19.21 3.45
N ALA A 38 12.92 -20.10 3.14
CA ALA A 38 12.72 -20.63 1.80
C ALA A 38 12.32 -19.50 0.81
N LEU A 39 11.38 -18.63 1.20
CA LEU A 39 11.01 -17.45 0.41
C LEU A 39 12.20 -16.51 0.16
N ALA A 40 13.02 -16.28 1.18
CA ALA A 40 14.22 -15.45 1.04
C ALA A 40 15.22 -16.04 0.03
N GLN A 41 15.39 -17.37 0.00
CA GLN A 41 16.22 -18.04 -0.99
C GLN A 41 15.65 -17.89 -2.41
N GLU A 42 14.34 -18.00 -2.57
CA GLU A 42 13.67 -17.76 -3.85
C GLU A 42 13.88 -16.33 -4.35
N LEU A 43 13.72 -15.33 -3.47
CA LEU A 43 13.99 -13.93 -3.80
C LEU A 43 15.46 -13.68 -4.21
N ARG A 44 16.42 -14.34 -3.57
CA ARG A 44 17.84 -14.23 -3.96
C ARG A 44 18.08 -14.78 -5.37
N ARG A 45 17.45 -15.89 -5.74
CA ARG A 45 17.57 -16.50 -7.09
C ARG A 45 17.02 -15.61 -8.19
N LEU A 46 16.00 -14.79 -7.91
CA LEU A 46 15.38 -13.92 -8.93
C LEU A 46 16.31 -12.80 -9.43
N ARG A 47 17.26 -12.37 -8.65
CA ARG A 47 18.09 -11.20 -8.98
C ARG A 47 19.52 -11.55 -9.44
N ASP A 48 19.89 -12.81 -9.53
CA ASP A 48 21.24 -13.24 -9.93
C ASP A 48 22.38 -12.51 -9.17
N ARG A 49 22.12 -12.08 -7.94
CA ARG A 49 23.05 -11.36 -7.06
C ARG A 49 22.99 -11.98 -5.67
N ASP A 50 24.02 -12.71 -5.33
CA ASP A 50 24.17 -13.32 -3.99
C ASP A 50 24.41 -12.28 -2.88
N GLU A 51 24.88 -11.08 -3.23
CA GLU A 51 25.20 -10.04 -2.25
C GLU A 51 24.22 -8.88 -2.29
N GLY A 52 23.65 -8.53 -1.12
CA GLY A 52 22.91 -7.29 -0.89
C GLY A 52 21.44 -7.29 -1.29
N ASN A 53 20.75 -8.44 -1.32
CA ASN A 53 19.30 -8.46 -1.50
C ASN A 53 18.58 -8.13 -0.19
N VAL A 54 18.45 -6.84 0.06
CA VAL A 54 17.80 -6.28 1.27
C VAL A 54 16.40 -6.85 1.51
N LEU A 55 15.65 -7.14 0.44
CA LEU A 55 14.31 -7.70 0.56
C LEU A 55 14.37 -9.13 1.10
N ALA A 56 15.24 -9.96 0.53
CA ALA A 56 15.43 -11.33 0.98
C ALA A 56 15.90 -11.39 2.44
N ASP A 57 16.81 -10.49 2.84
CA ASP A 57 17.32 -10.42 4.21
C ASP A 57 16.21 -10.03 5.22
N CYS A 58 15.30 -9.15 4.82
CA CYS A 58 14.11 -8.83 5.62
C CYS A 58 13.16 -10.03 5.70
N VAL A 59 12.86 -10.68 4.55
CA VAL A 59 11.92 -11.81 4.47
C VAL A 59 12.41 -13.00 5.26
N GLU A 60 13.70 -13.26 5.26
CA GLU A 60 14.31 -14.32 6.08
C GLU A 60 13.97 -14.21 7.57
N ARG A 61 13.68 -12.99 8.04
CA ARG A 61 13.30 -12.66 9.43
C ARG A 61 11.80 -12.40 9.61
N GLY A 62 10.98 -12.63 8.60
CA GLY A 62 9.52 -12.46 8.68
C GLY A 62 9.03 -11.03 8.41
N ALA A 63 9.86 -10.13 7.90
CA ALA A 63 9.46 -8.78 7.50
C ALA A 63 9.66 -8.57 5.99
N ALA A 64 8.83 -7.73 5.37
CA ALA A 64 9.01 -7.36 3.96
C ALA A 64 8.68 -5.89 3.74
N PHE A 65 9.09 -5.35 2.59
CA PHE A 65 8.58 -4.10 2.07
C PHE A 65 7.89 -4.32 0.73
N HIS A 66 6.89 -3.47 0.44
CA HIS A 66 6.13 -3.56 -0.81
C HIS A 66 5.92 -2.17 -1.41
N HIS A 67 6.35 -1.98 -2.64
CA HIS A 67 6.16 -0.75 -3.40
C HIS A 67 6.29 -0.99 -4.91
N ALA A 68 5.86 -0.03 -5.72
CA ALA A 68 5.85 -0.14 -7.19
C ALA A 68 7.26 -0.30 -7.83
N GLY A 69 8.35 -0.15 -7.08
CA GLY A 69 9.72 -0.39 -7.57
C GLY A 69 10.15 -1.86 -7.56
N LEU A 70 9.37 -2.76 -6.94
CA LEU A 70 9.61 -4.20 -6.98
C LEU A 70 9.12 -4.78 -8.30
N ILE A 71 9.82 -5.80 -8.81
CA ILE A 71 9.35 -6.55 -9.98
C ILE A 71 8.13 -7.41 -9.61
N ARG A 72 7.35 -7.82 -10.60
CA ARG A 72 6.11 -8.58 -10.40
C ARG A 72 6.34 -9.85 -9.57
N GLN A 73 7.37 -10.61 -9.89
CA GLN A 73 7.69 -11.86 -9.19
C GLN A 73 8.00 -11.64 -7.70
N GLU A 74 8.79 -10.61 -7.36
CA GLU A 74 9.06 -10.26 -5.95
C GLU A 74 7.76 -9.91 -5.20
N ARG A 75 6.88 -9.12 -5.84
CA ARG A 75 5.59 -8.77 -5.26
C ARG A 75 4.73 -10.00 -4.99
N THR A 76 4.63 -10.91 -5.98
CA THR A 76 3.87 -12.17 -5.84
C THR A 76 4.39 -13.01 -4.65
N ILE A 77 5.70 -13.20 -4.54
CA ILE A 77 6.30 -13.96 -3.42
C ILE A 77 5.97 -13.33 -2.07
N ILE A 78 6.07 -12.01 -1.94
CA ILE A 78 5.76 -11.29 -0.70
C ILE A 78 4.27 -11.45 -0.35
N GLU A 79 3.40 -11.28 -1.33
CA GLU A 79 1.95 -11.34 -1.16
C GLU A 79 1.49 -12.72 -0.74
N GLU A 80 2.00 -13.76 -1.38
CA GLU A 80 1.72 -15.16 -1.02
C GLU A 80 2.32 -15.51 0.34
N GLY A 81 3.55 -15.10 0.60
CA GLY A 81 4.20 -15.30 1.90
C GLY A 81 3.44 -14.64 3.05
N PHE A 82 2.85 -13.47 2.81
CA PHE A 82 2.01 -12.79 3.79
C PHE A 82 0.66 -13.50 3.99
N ARG A 83 -0.02 -13.88 2.90
CA ARG A 83 -1.29 -14.64 2.99
C ARG A 83 -1.12 -15.96 3.75
N ASN A 84 0.01 -16.62 3.57
CA ASN A 84 0.32 -17.90 4.22
C ASN A 84 0.88 -17.74 5.65
N GLY A 85 1.06 -16.51 6.14
CA GLY A 85 1.58 -16.24 7.48
C GLY A 85 3.10 -16.40 7.63
N TYR A 86 3.84 -16.58 6.54
CA TYR A 86 5.31 -16.71 6.54
C TYR A 86 6.01 -15.35 6.72
N ILE A 87 5.33 -14.28 6.34
CA ILE A 87 5.73 -12.90 6.57
C ILE A 87 4.76 -12.28 7.58
N GLU A 88 5.30 -11.76 8.66
CA GLU A 88 4.52 -11.21 9.78
C GLU A 88 4.27 -9.70 9.65
N VAL A 89 5.21 -8.99 9.01
CA VAL A 89 5.15 -7.52 8.86
C VAL A 89 5.46 -7.12 7.43
N ILE A 90 4.56 -6.33 6.81
CA ILE A 90 4.85 -5.65 5.54
C ILE A 90 4.83 -4.14 5.76
N ALA A 91 5.90 -3.46 5.31
CA ALA A 91 5.91 -2.01 5.16
C ALA A 91 5.62 -1.64 3.69
N ALA A 92 4.59 -0.85 3.43
CA ALA A 92 4.12 -0.58 2.09
C ALA A 92 3.87 0.91 1.82
N THR A 93 3.97 1.30 0.56
CA THR A 93 3.42 2.60 0.10
C THR A 93 1.91 2.49 -0.13
N PRO A 94 1.15 3.59 -0.08
CA PRO A 94 -0.32 3.59 -0.21
C PRO A 94 -0.86 2.91 -1.47
N THR A 95 -0.06 2.82 -2.54
CA THR A 95 -0.42 2.10 -3.78
C THR A 95 -0.77 0.63 -3.56
N LEU A 96 -0.30 0.01 -2.47
CA LEU A 96 -0.71 -1.34 -2.07
C LEU A 96 -2.19 -1.39 -1.66
N ALA A 97 -2.68 -0.37 -0.95
CA ALA A 97 -4.05 -0.36 -0.44
C ALA A 97 -5.09 -0.39 -1.56
N ALA A 98 -4.83 0.29 -2.69
CA ALA A 98 -5.72 0.37 -3.84
C ALA A 98 -5.70 -0.89 -4.74
N GLY A 99 -4.58 -1.62 -4.79
CA GLY A 99 -4.36 -2.67 -5.81
C GLY A 99 -4.42 -4.11 -5.31
N LEU A 100 -4.32 -4.37 -4.01
CA LEU A 100 -4.13 -5.72 -3.49
C LEU A 100 -5.05 -6.02 -2.30
N ASN A 101 -5.59 -7.23 -2.28
CA ASN A 101 -6.33 -7.73 -1.13
C ASN A 101 -5.39 -8.45 -0.15
N LEU A 102 -4.69 -7.67 0.67
CA LEU A 102 -3.84 -8.16 1.76
C LEU A 102 -4.36 -7.57 3.09
N PRO A 103 -5.31 -8.23 3.74
CA PRO A 103 -5.76 -7.82 5.06
C PRO A 103 -4.75 -8.26 6.12
N ALA A 104 -4.64 -7.48 7.19
CA ALA A 104 -3.80 -7.75 8.34
C ALA A 104 -4.58 -7.51 9.62
N ARG A 105 -4.26 -8.22 10.71
CA ARG A 105 -4.92 -7.98 12.00
C ARG A 105 -4.75 -6.52 12.45
N ARG A 106 -3.56 -5.95 12.27
CA ARG A 106 -3.29 -4.54 12.58
C ARG A 106 -2.73 -3.82 11.37
N VAL A 107 -3.33 -2.69 11.07
CA VAL A 107 -2.85 -1.73 10.07
C VAL A 107 -2.33 -0.50 10.79
N ILE A 108 -1.11 -0.09 10.49
CA ILE A 108 -0.49 1.11 11.05
C ILE A 108 -0.29 2.12 9.92
N ILE A 109 -0.94 3.26 10.00
CA ILE A 109 -0.72 4.38 9.10
C ILE A 109 0.28 5.31 9.78
N ARG A 110 1.57 5.08 9.47
CA ARG A 110 2.67 5.82 10.09
C ARG A 110 2.82 7.22 9.50
N ASP A 111 2.75 7.30 8.18
CA ASP A 111 2.92 8.54 7.44
C ASP A 111 1.56 8.92 6.79
N TYR A 112 0.89 9.88 7.38
CA TYR A 112 -0.40 10.41 6.88
C TYR A 112 -0.23 11.71 6.07
N ASN A 113 1.00 12.07 5.70
CA ASN A 113 1.31 13.17 4.80
C ASN A 113 2.10 12.65 3.61
N ARG A 114 1.85 13.26 2.44
CA ARG A 114 2.60 13.01 1.21
C ARG A 114 3.10 14.32 0.60
N PHE A 115 4.15 14.25 -0.19
CA PHE A 115 4.62 15.39 -0.96
C PHE A 115 3.73 15.58 -2.18
N ALA A 116 3.18 16.79 -2.33
CA ALA A 116 2.44 17.23 -3.52
C ALA A 116 3.22 18.36 -4.20
N SER A 117 3.42 18.23 -5.52
CA SER A 117 4.15 19.25 -6.29
C SER A 117 3.45 20.60 -6.19
N GLY A 118 4.21 21.65 -5.87
CA GLY A 118 3.69 23.00 -5.68
C GLY A 118 3.04 23.28 -4.32
N LEU A 119 2.68 22.26 -3.53
CA LEU A 119 2.01 22.41 -2.23
C LEU A 119 2.86 21.94 -1.04
N GLY A 120 3.96 21.20 -1.31
CA GLY A 120 4.81 20.64 -0.24
C GLY A 120 4.20 19.39 0.40
N MET A 121 4.35 19.28 1.74
CA MET A 121 3.78 18.16 2.51
C MET A 121 2.31 18.43 2.84
N VAL A 122 1.42 17.63 2.29
CA VAL A 122 -0.03 17.71 2.50
C VAL A 122 -0.55 16.41 3.12
N PRO A 123 -1.65 16.46 3.89
CA PRO A 123 -2.33 15.24 4.34
C PRO A 123 -2.75 14.38 3.17
N ILE A 124 -2.77 13.06 3.36
CA ILE A 124 -3.40 12.14 2.39
C ILE A 124 -4.92 12.39 2.36
N PRO A 125 -5.61 12.10 1.24
CA PRO A 125 -7.07 12.14 1.21
C PRO A 125 -7.71 11.21 2.25
N VAL A 126 -8.88 11.59 2.76
CA VAL A 126 -9.66 10.78 3.72
C VAL A 126 -10.04 9.44 3.09
N GLY A 127 -10.42 9.43 1.82
CA GLY A 127 -10.70 8.20 1.07
C GLY A 127 -9.49 7.26 1.01
N GLU A 128 -8.27 7.78 0.85
CA GLU A 128 -7.03 6.98 0.88
C GLU A 128 -6.78 6.40 2.29
N TYR A 129 -7.02 7.20 3.33
CA TYR A 129 -6.98 6.72 4.71
C TYR A 129 -7.95 5.56 4.93
N HIS A 130 -9.20 5.69 4.52
CA HIS A 130 -10.21 4.62 4.67
C HIS A 130 -9.84 3.35 3.88
N GLN A 131 -9.25 3.47 2.68
CA GLN A 131 -8.76 2.32 1.93
C GLN A 131 -7.64 1.58 2.67
N MET A 132 -6.74 2.31 3.31
CA MET A 132 -5.68 1.70 4.14
C MET A 132 -6.25 1.11 5.43
N ALA A 133 -7.07 1.85 6.16
CA ALA A 133 -7.70 1.41 7.41
C ALA A 133 -8.61 0.19 7.19
N GLY A 134 -9.31 0.13 6.06
CA GLY A 134 -10.16 -1.00 5.66
C GLY A 134 -9.42 -2.31 5.39
N ARG A 135 -8.08 -2.32 5.45
CA ARG A 135 -7.27 -3.54 5.43
C ARG A 135 -7.10 -4.17 6.82
N ALA A 136 -7.62 -3.54 7.86
CA ALA A 136 -7.56 -4.06 9.22
C ALA A 136 -8.59 -5.17 9.45
N GLY A 137 -8.11 -6.32 9.95
CA GLY A 137 -8.91 -7.50 10.25
C GLY A 137 -8.96 -8.51 9.11
N ARG A 138 -8.74 -9.79 9.46
CA ARG A 138 -8.88 -10.92 8.55
C ARG A 138 -10.12 -11.72 8.97
N PRO A 139 -11.20 -11.72 8.17
CA PRO A 139 -12.41 -12.47 8.49
C PRO A 139 -12.06 -13.96 8.78
N HIS A 140 -12.64 -14.53 9.79
CA HIS A 140 -12.45 -15.91 10.26
C HIS A 140 -11.06 -16.27 10.81
N LEU A 141 -10.08 -15.39 10.77
CA LEU A 141 -8.73 -15.60 11.31
C LEU A 141 -8.44 -14.77 12.55
N ASP A 142 -8.87 -13.51 12.54
CA ASP A 142 -8.63 -12.57 13.64
C ASP A 142 -9.91 -12.31 14.42
N PRO A 143 -9.83 -12.21 15.77
CA PRO A 143 -10.98 -11.87 16.61
C PRO A 143 -11.44 -10.41 16.42
N TYR A 144 -10.53 -9.55 15.95
CA TYR A 144 -10.76 -8.12 15.64
C TYR A 144 -9.69 -7.59 14.70
N GLY A 145 -9.98 -6.46 14.06
CA GLY A 145 -9.02 -5.68 13.27
C GLY A 145 -8.79 -4.32 13.91
N GLU A 146 -7.56 -3.80 13.82
CA GLU A 146 -7.19 -2.50 14.35
C GLU A 146 -6.51 -1.65 13.29
N ALA A 147 -7.02 -0.43 13.06
CA ALA A 147 -6.34 0.60 12.31
C ALA A 147 -5.77 1.64 13.27
N VAL A 148 -4.46 1.90 13.17
CA VAL A 148 -3.71 2.77 14.08
C VAL A 148 -3.09 3.91 13.30
N LEU A 149 -3.43 5.15 13.66
CA LEU A 149 -2.73 6.37 13.23
C LEU A 149 -1.66 6.74 14.25
N LEU A 150 -0.44 7.07 13.80
CA LEU A 150 0.63 7.51 14.68
C LEU A 150 0.65 9.03 14.79
N ALA A 151 0.12 9.56 15.87
CA ALA A 151 0.26 10.97 16.21
C ALA A 151 1.69 11.30 16.66
N LYS A 152 2.19 12.47 16.28
CA LYS A 152 3.54 12.93 16.68
C LYS A 152 3.59 13.41 18.13
N ASP A 153 2.49 13.98 18.59
CA ASP A 153 2.33 14.56 19.91
C ASP A 153 0.85 14.51 20.34
N ALA A 154 0.57 14.77 21.62
CA ALA A 154 -0.78 14.76 22.15
C ALA A 154 -1.73 15.77 21.47
N PRO A 155 -1.33 17.03 21.17
CA PRO A 155 -2.19 17.96 20.44
C PRO A 155 -2.55 17.52 19.02
N SER A 156 -1.74 16.66 18.40
CA SER A 156 -2.04 16.11 17.06
C SER A 156 -3.14 15.07 17.08
N VAL A 157 -3.41 14.43 18.19
CA VAL A 157 -4.41 13.33 18.28
C VAL A 157 -5.79 13.83 17.89
N GLU A 158 -6.28 14.88 18.53
CA GLU A 158 -7.62 15.45 18.29
C GLU A 158 -7.77 15.87 16.83
N ARG A 159 -6.78 16.60 16.29
CA ARG A 159 -6.77 17.00 14.88
C ARG A 159 -6.79 15.80 13.92
N LEU A 160 -6.09 14.71 14.23
CA LEU A 160 -6.09 13.51 13.39
C LEU A 160 -7.44 12.79 13.43
N PHE A 161 -8.12 12.79 14.58
CA PHE A 161 -9.49 12.29 14.67
C PHE A 161 -10.42 13.08 13.79
N GLU A 162 -10.44 14.42 13.91
CA GLU A 162 -11.25 15.30 13.08
C GLU A 162 -10.94 15.17 11.58
N THR A 163 -9.65 15.02 11.22
CA THR A 163 -9.22 14.99 9.81
C THR A 163 -9.51 13.67 9.12
N PHE A 164 -9.42 12.53 9.81
CA PHE A 164 -9.43 11.22 9.17
C PHE A 164 -10.54 10.29 9.67
N ILE A 165 -10.92 10.37 10.95
CA ILE A 165 -11.84 9.41 11.56
C ILE A 165 -13.27 9.93 11.48
N ASP A 166 -13.48 11.20 11.87
CA ASP A 166 -14.79 11.84 11.90
C ASP A 166 -15.14 12.51 10.56
N ALA A 167 -14.16 12.69 9.66
CA ALA A 167 -14.34 13.32 8.35
C ALA A 167 -14.99 12.36 7.35
N GLU A 168 -15.89 12.90 6.53
CA GLU A 168 -16.39 12.20 5.35
C GLU A 168 -15.34 12.14 4.26
N ALA A 169 -15.33 11.05 3.49
CA ALA A 169 -14.46 10.94 2.32
C ALA A 169 -14.81 12.03 1.29
N GLU A 170 -13.79 12.50 0.58
CA GLU A 170 -13.95 13.50 -0.47
C GLU A 170 -14.92 13.01 -1.54
N ARG A 171 -15.66 13.94 -2.16
CA ARG A 171 -16.50 13.61 -3.31
C ARG A 171 -15.61 13.08 -4.44
N VAL A 172 -16.13 12.08 -5.12
CA VAL A 172 -15.49 11.57 -6.33
C VAL A 172 -15.85 12.50 -7.48
N ASP A 173 -14.90 13.32 -7.90
CA ASP A 173 -15.03 14.18 -9.05
C ASP A 173 -14.28 13.61 -10.25
N SER A 174 -14.81 13.86 -11.45
CA SER A 174 -14.14 13.40 -12.66
C SER A 174 -12.78 14.06 -12.85
N GLN A 175 -11.75 13.27 -13.14
CA GLN A 175 -10.42 13.79 -13.51
C GLN A 175 -10.41 14.44 -14.90
N CYS A 176 -11.48 14.31 -15.68
CA CYS A 176 -11.64 14.94 -17.00
C CYS A 176 -12.13 16.39 -16.94
N VAL A 177 -12.12 17.03 -15.77
CA VAL A 177 -12.49 18.45 -15.60
C VAL A 177 -11.41 19.37 -16.20
N ASP A 178 -10.15 18.98 -16.17
CA ASP A 178 -9.07 19.75 -16.82
C ASP A 178 -8.86 19.33 -18.27
N ASP A 179 -8.53 20.32 -19.13
CA ASP A 179 -8.40 20.14 -20.58
C ASP A 179 -7.33 19.08 -20.94
N ALA A 180 -6.24 18.99 -20.21
CA ALA A 180 -5.15 18.06 -20.50
C ALA A 180 -5.58 16.61 -20.27
N SER A 181 -6.24 16.35 -19.14
CA SER A 181 -6.79 15.04 -18.80
C SER A 181 -7.89 14.63 -19.75
N LEU A 182 -8.79 15.57 -20.12
CA LEU A 182 -9.84 15.33 -21.09
C LEU A 182 -9.26 14.98 -22.47
N CYS A 183 -8.30 15.76 -22.98
CA CYS A 183 -7.63 15.49 -24.25
C CYS A 183 -6.92 14.13 -24.26
N ALA A 184 -6.22 13.78 -23.18
CA ALA A 184 -5.56 12.48 -23.05
C ALA A 184 -6.58 11.32 -23.07
N HIS A 185 -7.74 11.49 -22.40
CA HIS A 185 -8.81 10.51 -22.41
C HIS A 185 -9.43 10.34 -23.80
N ILE A 186 -9.77 11.44 -24.48
CA ILE A 186 -10.29 11.43 -25.85
C ILE A 186 -9.30 10.74 -26.81
N LEU A 187 -8.02 11.08 -26.71
CA LEU A 187 -6.98 10.44 -27.52
C LEU A 187 -6.91 8.92 -27.27
N SER A 188 -7.04 8.50 -26.02
CA SER A 188 -7.07 7.09 -25.67
C SER A 188 -8.29 6.37 -26.26
N LEU A 189 -9.48 6.98 -26.23
CA LEU A 189 -10.71 6.41 -26.84
C LEU A 189 -10.57 6.23 -28.35
N ILE A 190 -9.96 7.21 -29.03
CA ILE A 190 -9.70 7.12 -30.47
C ILE A 190 -8.64 6.05 -30.76
N ALA A 191 -7.53 6.05 -30.04
CA ALA A 191 -6.41 5.12 -30.26
C ALA A 191 -6.79 3.65 -29.99
N THR A 192 -7.70 3.40 -29.05
CA THR A 192 -8.20 2.05 -28.72
C THR A 192 -9.39 1.62 -29.59
N GLY A 193 -9.88 2.49 -30.49
CA GLY A 193 -10.98 2.18 -31.38
C GLY A 193 -12.37 2.19 -30.72
N PHE A 194 -12.51 2.77 -29.52
CA PHE A 194 -13.81 2.94 -28.87
C PHE A 194 -14.65 4.06 -29.50
N ALA A 195 -14.01 5.09 -30.07
CA ALA A 195 -14.67 6.17 -30.78
C ALA A 195 -13.97 6.40 -32.13
N HIS A 196 -14.72 6.27 -33.20
CA HIS A 196 -14.22 6.44 -34.57
C HIS A 196 -14.63 7.78 -35.19
N ASP A 197 -15.63 8.43 -34.64
CA ASP A 197 -16.19 9.69 -35.06
C ASP A 197 -16.71 10.52 -33.89
N GLN A 198 -17.19 11.71 -34.15
CA GLN A 198 -17.70 12.64 -33.16
C GLN A 198 -18.98 12.12 -32.46
N GLU A 199 -19.83 11.40 -33.19
CA GLU A 199 -21.10 10.87 -32.66
C GLU A 199 -20.82 9.75 -31.65
N ALA A 200 -19.92 8.82 -31.98
CA ALA A 200 -19.47 7.76 -31.07
C ALA A 200 -18.81 8.34 -29.83
N LEU A 201 -17.98 9.40 -29.97
CA LEU A 201 -17.36 10.07 -28.82
C LEU A 201 -18.39 10.73 -27.92
N SER A 202 -19.34 11.48 -28.48
CA SER A 202 -20.41 12.13 -27.71
C SER A 202 -21.26 11.10 -26.98
N SER A 203 -21.65 10.02 -27.66
CA SER A 203 -22.43 8.93 -27.05
C SER A 203 -21.69 8.21 -25.94
N PHE A 204 -20.35 8.11 -26.02
CA PHE A 204 -19.54 7.55 -24.92
C PHE A 204 -19.51 8.50 -23.73
N MET A 205 -19.26 9.79 -23.96
CA MET A 205 -19.16 10.81 -22.89
C MET A 205 -20.49 11.04 -22.14
N GLU A 206 -21.64 10.85 -22.82
CA GLU A 206 -22.97 10.97 -22.19
C GLU A 206 -23.29 9.80 -21.24
N ARG A 207 -22.56 8.68 -21.33
CA ARG A 207 -22.79 7.48 -20.49
C ARG A 207 -21.84 7.38 -19.32
N THR A 208 -20.83 8.26 -19.22
CA THR A 208 -19.81 8.30 -18.20
C THR A 208 -19.98 9.52 -17.32
#